data_7a9dd1b146c68cc87956118180e482f8
#
_entry.id   7a9dd1b146c68cc87956118180e482f8
#
_cell.length_a   1.000
_cell.length_b   1.000
_cell.length_c   1.000
_cell.angle_alpha   90.00
_cell.angle_beta   90.00
_cell.angle_gamma   90.00
#
_symmetry.space_group_name_H-M   'P 1'
#
loop_
_entity.id
_entity.type
_entity.pdbx_description
1 polymer ?
#
loop_
_entity_poly.entity_id
_entity_poly.type
_entity_poly.pdbx_seq_one_letter_code
_entity_poly.pdbx_strand_id
1 'polypeptide(L)'
;MKKKILSHTSVMIILTVILTFIAASFVMYDKYNSTMKKGVRDEAEYVKVGIEEVGEAYLSGNVGKTTDTRITLTDSEGNVLYDNEAEASKLPNHSSRPEFVQAMKNGQGEIVRYSETLSHQTFYYAVKLNDGRILRLAKTTDSVFHTLLSSFIWLGLLMLLIILVEIVLVQKQTKNLIEPVNNLDLEHPLSNVCYEELRPLLMRVDQQNKQIASQLEELKKTEAVRREFSANVSHEL
;
A
#
# COMPACT_ATOMS: atom_id res chain seq x y z
N MET A 1 -18.21 6.06 -25.85
CA MET A 1 -18.47 5.74 -24.43
C MET A 1 -17.50 4.71 -23.87
N LYS A 2 -17.29 3.54 -24.49
CA LYS A 2 -16.41 2.43 -24.04
C LYS A 2 -15.03 2.88 -23.57
N LYS A 3 -14.27 3.65 -24.39
CA LYS A 3 -12.92 4.14 -24.03
C LYS A 3 -12.91 5.07 -22.82
N LYS A 4 -13.93 5.92 -22.63
CA LYS A 4 -14.02 6.83 -21.47
C LYS A 4 -14.29 6.06 -20.17
N ILE A 5 -15.24 5.12 -20.18
CA ILE A 5 -15.55 4.29 -19.01
C ILE A 5 -14.32 3.47 -18.62
N LEU A 6 -13.68 2.80 -19.60
CA LEU A 6 -12.48 2.01 -19.37
C LEU A 6 -11.36 2.87 -18.75
N SER A 7 -11.11 4.06 -19.28
CA SER A 7 -10.08 4.98 -18.78
C SER A 7 -10.38 5.44 -17.37
N HIS A 8 -11.61 5.87 -17.05
CA HIS A 8 -11.95 6.35 -15.71
C HIS A 8 -11.89 5.24 -14.66
N THR A 9 -12.44 4.06 -14.96
CA THR A 9 -12.36 2.92 -14.02
C THR A 9 -10.94 2.46 -13.79
N SER A 10 -10.12 2.34 -14.84
CA SER A 10 -8.70 1.98 -14.70
C SER A 10 -7.92 3.01 -13.88
N VAL A 11 -8.13 4.30 -14.10
CA VAL A 11 -7.47 5.36 -13.31
C VAL A 11 -7.87 5.28 -11.84
N MET A 12 -9.16 5.09 -11.53
CA MET A 12 -9.62 4.96 -10.15
C MET A 12 -8.99 3.74 -9.46
N ILE A 13 -8.94 2.59 -10.13
CA ILE A 13 -8.34 1.37 -9.59
C ILE A 13 -6.85 1.56 -9.33
N ILE A 14 -6.11 2.09 -10.30
CA ILE A 14 -4.67 2.37 -10.14
C ILE A 14 -4.43 3.32 -8.96
N LEU A 15 -5.23 4.38 -8.83
CA LEU A 15 -5.12 5.33 -7.73
C LEU A 15 -5.38 4.64 -6.37
N THR A 16 -6.40 3.80 -6.28
CA THR A 16 -6.73 3.04 -5.07
C THR A 16 -5.61 2.08 -4.69
N VAL A 17 -5.04 1.36 -5.65
CA VAL A 17 -3.93 0.42 -5.43
C VAL A 17 -2.68 1.17 -4.95
N ILE A 18 -2.35 2.32 -5.56
CA ILE A 18 -1.22 3.16 -5.12
C ILE A 18 -1.44 3.67 -3.70
N LEU A 19 -2.63 4.19 -3.38
CA LEU A 19 -2.95 4.69 -2.05
C LEU A 19 -2.85 3.59 -0.99
N THR A 20 -3.37 2.41 -1.29
CA THR A 20 -3.28 1.24 -0.42
C THR A 20 -1.83 0.81 -0.21
N PHE A 21 -1.01 0.83 -1.25
CA PHE A 21 0.42 0.51 -1.16
C PHE A 21 1.16 1.50 -0.25
N ILE A 22 0.91 2.80 -0.40
CA ILE A 22 1.50 3.85 0.45
C ILE A 22 1.09 3.64 1.91
N ALA A 23 -0.20 3.41 2.17
CA ALA A 23 -0.70 3.17 3.52
C ALA A 23 -0.09 1.90 4.15
N ALA A 24 -0.04 0.80 3.41
CA ALA A 24 0.57 -0.45 3.86
C ALA A 24 2.07 -0.28 4.14
N SER A 25 2.79 0.47 3.30
CA SER A 25 4.21 0.77 3.49
C SER A 25 4.46 1.56 4.77
N PHE A 26 3.62 2.53 5.08
CA PHE A 26 3.73 3.33 6.29
C PHE A 26 3.49 2.47 7.55
N VAL A 27 2.42 1.68 7.55
CA VAL A 27 2.12 0.77 8.68
C VAL A 27 3.23 -0.26 8.88
N MET A 28 3.77 -0.79 7.78
CA MET A 28 4.84 -1.78 7.82
C MET A 28 6.13 -1.18 8.38
N TYR A 29 6.50 0.05 7.97
CA TYR A 29 7.66 0.76 8.50
C TYR A 29 7.54 0.98 10.01
N ASP A 30 6.40 1.48 10.48
CA ASP A 30 6.16 1.71 11.91
C ASP A 30 6.23 0.40 12.72
N LYS A 31 5.59 -0.65 12.21
CA LYS A 31 5.61 -1.98 12.84
C LYS A 31 7.01 -2.56 12.92
N TYR A 32 7.80 -2.48 11.85
CA TYR A 32 9.18 -2.95 11.83
C TYR A 32 10.06 -2.20 12.84
N ASN A 33 9.96 -0.87 12.84
CA ASN A 33 10.71 -0.03 13.77
C ASN A 33 10.37 -0.35 15.23
N SER A 34 9.08 -0.50 15.54
CA SER A 34 8.61 -0.91 16.88
C SER A 34 9.11 -2.31 17.25
N THR A 35 9.05 -3.27 16.34
CA THR A 35 9.52 -4.65 16.57
C THR A 35 11.02 -4.71 16.78
N MET A 36 11.81 -3.97 16.01
CA MET A 36 13.26 -3.86 16.18
C MET A 36 13.62 -3.30 17.55
N LYS A 37 13.00 -2.18 17.95
CA LYS A 37 13.24 -1.59 19.28
C LYS A 37 12.89 -2.53 20.42
N LYS A 38 11.76 -3.25 20.28
CA LYS A 38 11.37 -4.27 21.25
C LYS A 38 12.40 -5.39 21.31
N GLY A 39 12.84 -5.90 20.15
CA GLY A 39 13.87 -6.95 20.10
C GLY A 39 15.17 -6.56 20.80
N VAL A 40 15.64 -5.30 20.61
CA VAL A 40 16.85 -4.81 21.31
C VAL A 40 16.64 -4.72 22.82
N ARG A 41 15.45 -4.31 23.29
CA ARG A 41 15.15 -4.29 24.74
C ARG A 41 15.11 -5.70 25.31
N ASP A 42 14.42 -6.61 24.65
CA ASP A 42 14.31 -8.01 25.10
C ASP A 42 15.71 -8.65 25.14
N GLU A 43 16.55 -8.42 24.11
CA GLU A 43 17.94 -8.89 24.08
C GLU A 43 18.78 -8.30 25.22
N ALA A 44 18.63 -7.00 25.52
CA ALA A 44 19.33 -6.36 26.63
C ALA A 44 18.98 -7.00 27.99
N GLU A 45 17.73 -7.32 28.23
CA GLU A 45 17.30 -7.99 29.45
C GLU A 45 17.87 -9.42 29.54
N TYR A 46 17.92 -10.18 28.44
CA TYR A 46 18.58 -11.50 28.43
C TYR A 46 20.06 -11.42 28.70
N VAL A 47 20.74 -10.48 28.04
CA VAL A 47 22.22 -10.30 28.28
C VAL A 47 22.47 -9.81 29.68
N LYS A 48 21.64 -8.92 30.26
CA LYS A 48 21.72 -8.46 31.65
C LYS A 48 21.64 -9.63 32.59
N VAL A 49 20.61 -10.49 32.49
CA VAL A 49 20.49 -11.69 33.35
C VAL A 49 21.72 -12.59 33.22
N GLY A 50 22.21 -12.82 32.01
CA GLY A 50 23.42 -13.62 31.78
C GLY A 50 24.66 -13.04 32.47
N ILE A 51 24.86 -11.72 32.43
CA ILE A 51 25.98 -11.06 33.12
C ILE A 51 25.79 -11.12 34.62
N GLU A 52 24.60 -10.93 35.16
CA GLU A 52 24.33 -10.97 36.60
C GLU A 52 24.50 -12.37 37.20
N GLU A 53 24.22 -13.45 36.42
CA GLU A 53 24.36 -14.83 36.86
C GLU A 53 25.77 -15.40 36.68
N VAL A 54 26.42 -15.12 35.54
CA VAL A 54 27.69 -15.75 35.15
C VAL A 54 28.88 -14.78 35.19
N GLY A 55 28.60 -13.48 35.31
CA GLY A 55 29.62 -12.44 35.27
C GLY A 55 30.06 -12.09 33.83
N GLU A 56 31.20 -11.41 33.70
CA GLU A 56 31.76 -10.97 32.42
C GLU A 56 32.13 -12.14 31.47
N ALA A 57 32.32 -13.34 32.02
CA ALA A 57 32.57 -14.54 31.24
C ALA A 57 31.44 -14.84 30.24
N TYR A 58 30.21 -14.38 30.54
CA TYR A 58 29.09 -14.48 29.61
C TYR A 58 29.35 -13.76 28.29
N LEU A 59 29.97 -12.58 28.35
CA LEU A 59 30.26 -11.77 27.15
C LEU A 59 31.53 -12.26 26.42
N SER A 60 32.48 -12.86 27.13
CA SER A 60 33.75 -13.35 26.53
C SER A 60 33.55 -14.62 25.69
N GLY A 61 32.39 -15.26 25.78
CA GLY A 61 31.99 -16.39 24.94
C GLY A 61 31.55 -15.97 23.54
N ASN A 62 30.81 -16.85 22.88
CA ASN A 62 30.31 -16.60 21.51
C ASN A 62 29.09 -15.65 21.46
N VAL A 63 28.53 -15.23 22.59
CA VAL A 63 27.30 -14.42 22.66
C VAL A 63 27.44 -13.11 21.90
N GLY A 64 28.53 -12.37 22.13
CA GLY A 64 28.75 -11.11 21.41
C GLY A 64 29.08 -11.25 19.93
N LYS A 65 29.41 -12.48 19.45
CA LYS A 65 29.75 -12.75 18.04
C LYS A 65 28.58 -13.27 17.23
N THR A 66 27.51 -13.73 17.88
CA THR A 66 26.34 -14.34 17.25
C THR A 66 25.20 -13.36 17.03
N THR A 67 25.27 -12.18 17.62
CA THR A 67 24.26 -11.14 17.46
C THR A 67 24.69 -10.09 16.44
N ASP A 68 23.75 -9.52 15.72
CA ASP A 68 23.91 -8.35 14.86
C ASP A 68 23.70 -7.03 15.64
N THR A 69 23.61 -7.11 16.96
CA THR A 69 23.47 -5.99 17.89
C THR A 69 24.83 -5.69 18.51
N ARG A 70 25.24 -4.43 18.49
CA ARG A 70 26.46 -4.03 19.22
C ARG A 70 26.20 -4.01 20.72
N ILE A 71 27.00 -4.72 21.46
CA ILE A 71 26.91 -4.83 22.91
C ILE A 71 28.12 -4.12 23.52
N THR A 72 27.87 -3.14 24.42
CA THR A 72 28.89 -2.41 25.16
C THR A 72 28.59 -2.51 26.65
N LEU A 73 29.55 -2.89 27.45
CA LEU A 73 29.48 -2.84 28.93
C LEU A 73 30.36 -1.73 29.42
N THR A 74 29.86 -0.90 30.33
CA THR A 74 30.61 0.19 30.96
C THR A 74 30.56 0.08 32.48
N ASP A 75 31.55 0.67 33.18
CA ASP A 75 31.42 0.93 34.60
C ASP A 75 30.44 2.08 34.91
N SER A 76 30.25 2.39 36.19
CA SER A 76 29.38 3.49 36.65
C SER A 76 29.91 4.89 36.29
N GLU A 77 31.18 5.02 35.90
CA GLU A 77 31.79 6.28 35.45
C GLU A 77 31.75 6.42 33.92
N GLY A 78 31.25 5.41 33.19
CA GLY A 78 31.11 5.40 31.74
C GLY A 78 32.36 4.93 30.98
N ASN A 79 33.37 4.37 31.68
CA ASN A 79 34.52 3.76 31.01
C ASN A 79 34.08 2.43 30.40
N VAL A 80 34.50 2.16 29.16
CA VAL A 80 34.13 0.94 28.46
C VAL A 80 34.95 -0.24 28.96
N LEU A 81 34.29 -1.27 29.49
CA LEU A 81 34.89 -2.52 29.95
C LEU A 81 34.89 -3.59 28.84
N TYR A 82 33.83 -3.64 28.04
CA TYR A 82 33.66 -4.59 26.95
C TYR A 82 32.91 -3.96 25.78
N ASP A 83 33.26 -4.33 24.56
CA ASP A 83 32.52 -4.04 23.33
C ASP A 83 32.75 -5.17 22.32
N ASN A 84 31.67 -5.65 21.64
CA ASN A 84 31.80 -6.78 20.73
C ASN A 84 32.28 -6.40 19.33
N GLU A 85 32.27 -5.11 18.96
CA GLU A 85 32.69 -4.62 17.64
C GLU A 85 34.05 -3.91 17.67
N ALA A 86 34.42 -3.34 18.81
CA ALA A 86 35.63 -2.54 18.91
C ALA A 86 36.45 -2.90 20.18
N GLU A 87 37.74 -2.59 20.17
CA GLU A 87 38.61 -2.75 21.33
C GLU A 87 38.25 -1.72 22.41
N ALA A 88 37.85 -2.18 23.59
CA ALA A 88 37.31 -1.35 24.66
C ALA A 88 38.27 -0.19 25.05
N SER A 89 39.57 -0.44 25.05
CA SER A 89 40.61 0.56 25.38
C SER A 89 40.68 1.74 24.40
N LYS A 90 40.16 1.59 23.17
CA LYS A 90 40.15 2.63 22.13
C LYS A 90 38.87 3.44 22.11
N LEU A 91 37.88 3.06 22.91
CA LEU A 91 36.58 3.73 22.90
C LEU A 91 36.59 4.91 23.91
N PRO A 92 35.95 6.04 23.54
CA PRO A 92 35.81 7.17 24.46
C PRO A 92 34.87 6.82 25.61
N ASN A 93 34.99 7.56 26.71
CA ASN A 93 34.07 7.44 27.84
C ASN A 93 32.62 7.76 27.41
N HIS A 94 31.66 7.00 27.92
CA HIS A 94 30.24 7.07 27.56
C HIS A 94 29.36 7.83 28.56
N SER A 95 29.92 8.38 29.65
CA SER A 95 29.15 9.05 30.72
C SER A 95 28.25 10.20 30.24
N SER A 96 28.66 10.88 29.17
CA SER A 96 27.88 11.98 28.56
C SER A 96 26.80 11.53 27.61
N ARG A 97 26.66 10.25 27.32
CA ARG A 97 25.67 9.72 26.39
C ARG A 97 24.25 9.79 26.99
N PRO A 98 23.25 10.32 26.29
CA PRO A 98 21.91 10.49 26.84
C PRO A 98 21.30 9.20 27.38
N GLU A 99 21.45 8.07 26.65
CA GLU A 99 20.96 6.76 27.05
C GLU A 99 21.66 6.28 28.34
N PHE A 100 22.95 6.58 28.51
CA PHE A 100 23.71 6.26 29.72
C PHE A 100 23.18 7.08 30.91
N VAL A 101 23.05 8.40 30.74
CA VAL A 101 22.54 9.30 31.80
C VAL A 101 21.14 8.90 32.25
N GLN A 102 20.29 8.53 31.31
CA GLN A 102 18.95 8.05 31.61
C GLN A 102 18.99 6.72 32.38
N ALA A 103 19.82 5.77 31.95
CA ALA A 103 19.96 4.46 32.61
C ALA A 103 20.51 4.61 34.03
N MET A 104 21.46 5.49 34.26
CA MET A 104 21.98 5.78 35.62
C MET A 104 20.88 6.31 36.54
N LYS A 105 20.00 7.18 36.02
CA LYS A 105 18.95 7.84 36.82
C LYS A 105 17.72 6.97 37.02
N ASN A 106 17.28 6.29 35.96
CA ASN A 106 15.97 5.64 35.89
C ASN A 106 16.07 4.10 35.84
N GLY A 107 17.27 3.53 35.81
CA GLY A 107 17.51 2.10 35.63
C GLY A 107 17.57 1.68 34.15
N GLN A 108 16.97 2.46 33.25
CA GLN A 108 17.02 2.24 31.81
C GLN A 108 16.97 3.56 31.05
N GLY A 109 17.50 3.57 29.83
CA GLY A 109 17.50 4.73 28.95
C GLY A 109 17.52 4.34 27.48
N GLU A 110 16.87 5.10 26.62
CA GLU A 110 16.89 4.84 25.19
C GLU A 110 16.93 6.12 24.37
N ILE A 111 17.55 6.04 23.21
CA ILE A 111 17.60 7.13 22.23
C ILE A 111 17.76 6.59 20.82
N VAL A 112 17.20 7.32 19.85
CA VAL A 112 17.54 7.15 18.44
C VAL A 112 18.42 8.31 18.02
N ARG A 113 19.60 8.02 17.49
CA ARG A 113 20.51 9.04 16.96
C ARG A 113 20.88 8.74 15.54
N TYR A 114 20.96 9.81 14.73
CA TYR A 114 21.55 9.73 13.41
C TYR A 114 23.08 9.77 13.54
N SER A 115 23.76 8.77 12.98
CA SER A 115 25.22 8.75 12.91
C SER A 115 25.63 9.47 11.62
N GLU A 116 26.23 10.65 11.76
CA GLU A 116 26.75 11.42 10.60
C GLU A 116 27.87 10.65 9.87
N THR A 117 28.65 9.84 10.60
CA THR A 117 29.74 9.05 10.03
C THR A 117 29.27 7.83 9.26
N LEU A 118 28.12 7.25 9.62
CA LEU A 118 27.56 6.05 8.99
C LEU A 118 26.35 6.34 8.11
N SER A 119 25.85 7.58 8.12
CA SER A 119 24.60 7.99 7.42
C SER A 119 23.37 7.18 7.82
N HIS A 120 23.35 6.63 9.05
CA HIS A 120 22.32 5.71 9.51
C HIS A 120 21.75 6.12 10.86
N GLN A 121 20.46 5.90 11.05
CA GLN A 121 19.87 6.01 12.38
C GLN A 121 20.21 4.76 13.18
N THR A 122 20.66 4.97 14.42
CA THR A 122 20.97 3.88 15.35
C THR A 122 20.11 4.03 16.59
N PHE A 123 19.42 2.96 16.95
CA PHE A 123 18.69 2.85 18.20
C PHE A 123 19.66 2.35 19.28
N TYR A 124 19.73 3.08 20.38
CA TYR A 124 20.51 2.74 21.55
C TYR A 124 19.57 2.47 22.71
N TYR A 125 19.79 1.38 23.40
CA TYR A 125 19.13 1.04 24.66
C TYR A 125 20.17 0.73 25.71
N ALA A 126 20.03 1.32 26.89
CA ALA A 126 20.93 1.13 28.01
C ALA A 126 20.15 0.67 29.24
N VAL A 127 20.65 -0.29 29.96
CA VAL A 127 20.06 -0.82 31.19
C VAL A 127 21.14 -0.92 32.31
N LYS A 128 20.76 -0.51 33.53
CA LYS A 128 21.61 -0.58 34.70
C LYS A 128 21.56 -1.99 35.28
N LEU A 129 22.74 -2.54 35.56
CA LEU A 129 22.93 -3.79 36.29
C LEU A 129 22.85 -3.55 37.80
N ASN A 130 22.68 -4.63 38.59
CA ASN A 130 22.58 -4.58 40.05
C ASN A 130 23.86 -4.07 40.74
N ASP A 131 24.99 -4.24 40.09
CA ASP A 131 26.30 -3.77 40.57
C ASP A 131 26.65 -2.31 40.19
N GLY A 132 25.74 -1.63 39.49
CA GLY A 132 25.88 -0.24 39.08
C GLY A 132 26.50 -0.04 37.69
N ARG A 133 26.99 -1.09 37.04
CA ARG A 133 27.48 -1.04 35.66
C ARG A 133 26.30 -0.78 34.69
N ILE A 134 26.61 -0.30 33.47
CA ILE A 134 25.61 -0.05 32.42
C ILE A 134 25.90 -0.95 31.23
N LEU A 135 24.90 -1.75 30.89
CA LEU A 135 24.86 -2.52 29.65
C LEU A 135 24.13 -1.69 28.56
N ARG A 136 24.80 -1.48 27.46
CA ARG A 136 24.26 -0.73 26.31
C ARG A 136 24.22 -1.62 25.07
N LEU A 137 23.05 -1.70 24.44
CA LEU A 137 22.87 -2.32 23.14
C LEU A 137 22.59 -1.27 22.09
N ALA A 138 23.12 -1.48 20.88
CA ALA A 138 22.92 -0.58 19.75
C ALA A 138 22.64 -1.36 18.48
N LYS A 139 21.59 -0.97 17.76
CA LYS A 139 21.23 -1.56 16.48
C LYS A 139 20.98 -0.48 15.45
N THR A 140 21.64 -0.59 14.30
CA THR A 140 21.43 0.32 13.18
C THR A 140 20.13 0.03 12.47
N THR A 141 19.45 1.06 11.98
CA THR A 141 18.22 0.91 11.21
C THR A 141 18.46 0.40 9.78
N ASP A 142 19.69 0.20 9.36
CA ASP A 142 20.02 -0.36 8.04
C ASP A 142 19.51 -1.76 7.85
N SER A 143 19.58 -2.60 8.87
CA SER A 143 19.00 -3.94 8.81
C SER A 143 17.46 -3.86 8.58
N VAL A 144 16.82 -2.82 9.14
CA VAL A 144 15.38 -2.55 8.91
C VAL A 144 15.15 -2.10 7.49
N PHE A 145 15.98 -1.19 6.94
CA PHE A 145 15.84 -0.68 5.59
C PHE A 145 16.04 -1.78 4.53
N HIS A 146 17.07 -2.62 4.69
CA HIS A 146 17.31 -3.76 3.79
C HIS A 146 16.15 -4.77 3.82
N THR A 147 15.63 -5.07 4.99
CA THR A 147 14.46 -5.98 5.14
C THR A 147 13.20 -5.37 4.54
N LEU A 148 13.00 -4.06 4.73
CA LEU A 148 11.90 -3.33 4.11
C LEU A 148 12.02 -3.31 2.58
N LEU A 149 13.22 -3.02 2.05
CA LEU A 149 13.45 -2.99 0.60
C LEU A 149 13.16 -4.34 -0.04
N SER A 150 13.60 -5.44 0.57
CA SER A 150 13.24 -6.80 0.11
C SER A 150 11.73 -7.03 0.11
N SER A 151 11.05 -6.61 1.16
CA SER A 151 9.58 -6.72 1.28
C SER A 151 8.85 -5.84 0.27
N PHE A 152 9.36 -4.64 -0.03
CA PHE A 152 8.78 -3.75 -1.04
C PHE A 152 8.87 -4.31 -2.46
N ILE A 153 9.91 -5.07 -2.79
CA ILE A 153 10.00 -5.76 -4.08
C ILE A 153 8.84 -6.75 -4.24
N TRP A 154 8.57 -7.58 -3.23
CA TRP A 154 7.47 -8.54 -3.26
C TRP A 154 6.09 -7.86 -3.28
N LEU A 155 5.91 -6.80 -2.49
CA LEU A 155 4.69 -5.97 -2.51
C LEU A 155 4.50 -5.28 -3.86
N GLY A 156 5.57 -4.79 -4.48
CA GLY A 156 5.54 -4.18 -5.81
C GLY A 156 5.16 -5.19 -6.90
N LEU A 157 5.70 -6.41 -6.84
CA LEU A 157 5.33 -7.49 -7.76
C LEU A 157 3.86 -7.90 -7.59
N LEU A 158 3.38 -8.00 -6.36
CA LEU A 158 1.97 -8.27 -6.07
C LEU A 158 1.07 -7.16 -6.61
N MET A 159 1.44 -5.90 -6.39
CA MET A 159 0.73 -4.74 -6.92
C MET A 159 0.66 -4.77 -8.45
N LEU A 160 1.78 -5.08 -9.12
CA LEU A 160 1.82 -5.22 -10.57
C LEU A 160 0.87 -6.32 -11.06
N LEU A 161 0.87 -7.48 -10.39
CA LEU A 161 -0.03 -8.59 -10.68
C LEU A 161 -1.51 -8.17 -10.55
N ILE A 162 -1.87 -7.47 -9.46
CA ILE A 162 -3.23 -6.98 -9.25
C ILE A 162 -3.65 -6.03 -10.38
N ILE A 163 -2.80 -5.09 -10.77
CA ILE A 163 -3.08 -4.16 -11.88
C ILE A 163 -3.30 -4.91 -13.20
N LEU A 164 -2.50 -5.92 -13.49
CA LEU A 164 -2.66 -6.73 -14.70
C LEU A 164 -4.00 -7.49 -14.72
N VAL A 165 -4.34 -8.12 -13.61
CA VAL A 165 -5.63 -8.82 -13.45
C VAL A 165 -6.81 -7.85 -13.60
N GLU A 166 -6.74 -6.68 -12.97
CA GLU A 166 -7.77 -5.65 -13.05
C GLU A 166 -7.97 -5.13 -14.47
N ILE A 167 -6.91 -4.89 -15.23
CA ILE A 167 -7.01 -4.47 -16.63
C ILE A 167 -7.80 -5.50 -17.45
N VAL A 168 -7.51 -6.80 -17.26
CA VAL A 168 -8.22 -7.88 -17.97
C VAL A 168 -9.68 -7.94 -17.54
N LEU A 169 -9.97 -7.87 -16.25
CA LEU A 169 -11.34 -7.90 -15.71
C LEU A 169 -12.16 -6.71 -16.19
N VAL A 170 -11.62 -5.50 -16.15
CA VAL A 170 -12.30 -4.28 -16.60
C VAL A 170 -12.60 -4.35 -18.10
N GLN A 171 -11.67 -4.86 -18.92
CA GLN A 171 -11.91 -5.07 -20.35
C GLN A 171 -13.06 -6.05 -20.60
N LYS A 172 -13.07 -7.19 -19.89
CA LYS A 172 -14.11 -8.21 -20.01
C LYS A 172 -15.47 -7.69 -19.55
N GLN A 173 -15.54 -7.03 -18.38
CA GLN A 173 -16.77 -6.44 -17.87
C GLN A 173 -17.32 -5.35 -18.81
N THR A 174 -16.46 -4.45 -19.29
CA THR A 174 -16.86 -3.38 -20.22
C THR A 174 -17.43 -3.96 -21.51
N LYS A 175 -16.84 -5.05 -22.03
CA LYS A 175 -17.36 -5.75 -23.20
C LYS A 175 -18.74 -6.34 -22.89
N ASN A 176 -18.88 -7.08 -21.82
CA ASN A 176 -20.12 -7.75 -21.44
C ASN A 176 -21.27 -6.77 -21.13
N LEU A 177 -20.97 -5.58 -20.61
CA LEU A 177 -22.01 -4.58 -20.29
C LEU A 177 -22.41 -3.70 -21.48
N ILE A 178 -21.46 -3.39 -22.37
CA ILE A 178 -21.73 -2.45 -23.48
C ILE A 178 -22.17 -3.16 -24.75
N GLU A 179 -21.70 -4.37 -25.00
CA GLU A 179 -22.04 -5.10 -26.22
C GLU A 179 -23.55 -5.39 -26.38
N PRO A 180 -24.26 -5.84 -25.31
CA PRO A 180 -25.72 -6.00 -25.40
C PRO A 180 -26.49 -4.70 -25.72
N VAL A 181 -26.01 -3.57 -25.18
CA VAL A 181 -26.62 -2.25 -25.44
C VAL A 181 -26.36 -1.78 -26.87
N ASN A 182 -25.16 -2.03 -27.42
CA ASN A 182 -24.83 -1.68 -28.79
C ASN A 182 -25.58 -2.53 -29.84
N ASN A 183 -25.97 -3.74 -29.47
CA ASN A 183 -26.68 -4.69 -30.33
C ASN A 183 -28.21 -4.63 -30.15
N LEU A 184 -28.74 -3.58 -29.50
CA LEU A 184 -30.17 -3.37 -29.38
C LEU A 184 -30.78 -3.12 -30.73
N ASP A 185 -31.83 -3.87 -31.06
CA ASP A 185 -32.68 -3.62 -32.22
C ASP A 185 -33.60 -2.43 -31.91
N LEU A 186 -33.33 -1.29 -32.54
CA LEU A 186 -34.13 -0.07 -32.35
C LEU A 186 -35.40 -0.07 -33.22
N GLU A 187 -35.54 -0.99 -34.20
CA GLU A 187 -36.76 -1.16 -34.95
C GLU A 187 -37.80 -1.93 -34.11
N HIS A 188 -37.33 -2.91 -33.33
CA HIS A 188 -38.17 -3.70 -32.41
C HIS A 188 -37.64 -3.62 -31.00
N PRO A 189 -37.67 -2.44 -30.33
CA PRO A 189 -36.92 -2.19 -29.11
C PRO A 189 -37.39 -3.03 -27.91
N LEU A 190 -38.59 -3.60 -27.95
CA LEU A 190 -39.12 -4.44 -26.87
C LEU A 190 -38.86 -5.94 -27.07
N SER A 191 -38.34 -6.34 -28.25
CA SER A 191 -38.07 -7.76 -28.56
C SER A 191 -36.86 -8.31 -27.83
N ASN A 192 -35.88 -7.46 -27.46
CA ASN A 192 -34.64 -7.85 -26.79
C ASN A 192 -34.22 -6.82 -25.75
N VAL A 193 -34.89 -6.85 -24.58
CA VAL A 193 -34.58 -5.97 -23.46
C VAL A 193 -33.39 -6.56 -22.71
N CYS A 194 -32.19 -6.02 -22.96
CA CYS A 194 -30.93 -6.51 -22.31
C CYS A 194 -30.79 -6.10 -20.83
N TYR A 195 -31.38 -4.98 -20.42
CA TYR A 195 -31.41 -4.47 -19.05
C TYR A 195 -32.77 -3.90 -18.70
N GLU A 196 -33.34 -4.29 -17.56
CA GLU A 196 -34.65 -3.80 -17.10
C GLU A 196 -34.67 -2.27 -16.90
N GLU A 197 -33.55 -1.68 -16.53
CA GLU A 197 -33.39 -0.23 -16.37
C GLU A 197 -33.58 0.55 -17.68
N LEU A 198 -33.34 -0.08 -18.82
CA LEU A 198 -33.55 0.51 -20.14
C LEU A 198 -34.98 0.38 -20.64
N ARG A 199 -35.83 -0.44 -20.03
CA ARG A 199 -37.19 -0.71 -20.43
C ARG A 199 -38.05 0.56 -20.64
N PRO A 200 -38.07 1.54 -19.71
CA PRO A 200 -38.81 2.78 -19.89
C PRO A 200 -38.36 3.58 -21.11
N LEU A 201 -37.06 3.58 -21.42
CA LEU A 201 -36.50 4.23 -22.60
C LEU A 201 -36.93 3.51 -23.89
N LEU A 202 -36.82 2.18 -23.89
CA LEU A 202 -37.19 1.34 -25.03
C LEU A 202 -38.70 1.43 -25.34
N MET A 203 -39.55 1.52 -24.32
CA MET A 203 -40.99 1.78 -24.51
C MET A 203 -41.25 3.13 -25.19
N ARG A 204 -40.51 4.17 -24.86
CA ARG A 204 -40.63 5.46 -25.52
C ARG A 204 -40.20 5.38 -27.01
N VAL A 205 -39.11 4.67 -27.29
CA VAL A 205 -38.63 4.46 -28.66
C VAL A 205 -39.68 3.70 -29.48
N ASP A 206 -40.26 2.63 -28.94
CA ASP A 206 -41.32 1.86 -29.58
C ASP A 206 -42.56 2.73 -29.89
N GLN A 207 -42.97 3.57 -28.94
CA GLN A 207 -44.06 4.50 -29.12
C GLN A 207 -43.76 5.53 -30.22
N GLN A 208 -42.54 6.07 -30.26
CA GLN A 208 -42.11 6.99 -31.32
C GLN A 208 -42.09 6.31 -32.69
N ASN A 209 -41.57 5.08 -32.78
CA ASN A 209 -41.59 4.32 -34.04
C ASN A 209 -43.00 4.09 -34.56
N LYS A 210 -43.97 3.72 -33.71
CA LYS A 210 -45.38 3.57 -34.05
C LYS A 210 -46.00 4.87 -34.52
N GLN A 211 -45.69 5.99 -33.86
CA GLN A 211 -46.19 7.31 -34.27
C GLN A 211 -45.63 7.73 -35.64
N ILE A 212 -44.33 7.52 -35.89
CA ILE A 212 -43.72 7.80 -37.20
C ILE A 212 -44.33 6.94 -38.29
N ALA A 213 -44.55 5.65 -38.05
CA ALA A 213 -45.18 4.74 -38.99
C ALA A 213 -46.62 5.22 -39.37
N SER A 214 -47.39 5.62 -38.38
CA SER A 214 -48.76 6.17 -38.60
C SER A 214 -48.72 7.46 -39.41
N GLN A 215 -47.82 8.39 -39.12
CA GLN A 215 -47.67 9.65 -39.86
C GLN A 215 -47.22 9.41 -41.31
N LEU A 216 -46.33 8.45 -41.55
CA LEU A 216 -45.92 8.06 -42.89
C LEU A 216 -47.08 7.47 -43.71
N GLU A 217 -47.93 6.66 -43.09
CA GLU A 217 -49.08 6.10 -43.74
C GLU A 217 -50.11 7.18 -44.10
N GLU A 218 -50.36 8.14 -43.22
CA GLU A 218 -51.22 9.28 -43.46
C GLU A 218 -50.73 10.18 -44.63
N LEU A 219 -49.38 10.46 -44.61
CA LEU A 219 -48.72 11.18 -45.69
C LEU A 219 -48.88 10.47 -47.03
N LYS A 220 -48.69 9.15 -47.12
CA LYS A 220 -48.83 8.36 -48.30
C LYS A 220 -50.27 8.43 -48.81
N LYS A 221 -51.28 8.35 -47.92
CA LYS A 221 -52.68 8.49 -48.28
C LYS A 221 -52.98 9.88 -48.87
N THR A 222 -52.51 10.93 -48.25
CA THR A 222 -52.68 12.32 -48.70
C THR A 222 -52.00 12.55 -50.04
N GLU A 223 -50.79 12.00 -50.26
CA GLU A 223 -50.15 12.08 -51.58
C GLU A 223 -50.85 11.31 -52.65
N ALA A 224 -51.45 10.15 -52.38
CA ALA A 224 -52.26 9.40 -53.35
C ALA A 224 -53.49 10.20 -53.79
N VAL A 225 -54.24 10.76 -52.82
CA VAL A 225 -55.38 11.63 -53.08
C VAL A 225 -55.00 12.86 -53.93
N ARG A 226 -53.85 13.49 -53.57
CA ARG A 226 -53.37 14.65 -54.35
C ARG A 226 -52.95 14.28 -55.77
N ARG A 227 -52.33 13.11 -55.99
CA ARG A 227 -52.00 12.61 -57.34
C ARG A 227 -53.25 12.31 -58.18
N GLU A 228 -54.24 11.64 -57.56
CA GLU A 228 -55.50 11.34 -58.19
C GLU A 228 -56.27 12.62 -58.61
N PHE A 229 -56.36 13.59 -57.70
CA PHE A 229 -56.92 14.89 -57.97
C PHE A 229 -56.20 15.61 -59.11
N SER A 230 -54.85 15.65 -59.11
CA SER A 230 -54.09 16.28 -60.21
C SER A 230 -54.31 15.57 -61.59
N ALA A 231 -54.41 14.24 -61.55
CA ALA A 231 -54.69 13.47 -62.78
C ALA A 231 -56.07 13.77 -63.33
N ASN A 232 -57.10 13.82 -62.47
CA ASN A 232 -58.47 14.11 -62.87
C ASN A 232 -58.63 15.53 -63.42
N VAL A 233 -58.01 16.54 -62.76
CA VAL A 233 -58.03 17.92 -63.29
C VAL A 233 -57.28 18.04 -64.61
N SER A 234 -56.23 17.29 -64.86
CA SER A 234 -55.49 17.29 -66.13
C SER A 234 -56.22 16.56 -67.24
N HIS A 235 -57.21 15.75 -66.89
CA HIS A 235 -58.04 15.02 -67.92
C HIS A 235 -59.32 15.78 -68.34
N GLU A 236 -59.77 16.75 -67.51
CA GLU A 236 -60.94 17.59 -67.77
C GLU A 236 -60.60 18.93 -68.46
N LEU A 237 -59.33 19.26 -68.63
CA LEU A 237 -58.82 20.39 -69.42
C LEU A 237 -58.31 19.89 -70.79
#